data_d666c4d122a5100b5b0ae0d2fc730bb1
#
_entry.id   d666c4d122a5100b5b0ae0d2fc730bb1
#
_cell.length_a   1.000
_cell.length_b   1.000
_cell.length_c   1.000
_cell.angle_alpha   90.00
_cell.angle_beta   90.00
_cell.angle_gamma   90.00
#
_symmetry.space_group_name_H-M   'P 1'
#
loop_
_entity.id
_entity.type
_entity.pdbx_description
1 polymer ?
#
loop_
_entity_poly.entity_id
_entity_poly.type
_entity_poly.pdbx_seq_one_letter_code
_entity_poly.pdbx_strand_id
1 'polypeptide(L)'
;GSRFSERVTGDRNRYVGKKTIIQLDIDPSEVDKNVMTALPLVGDMKENLTKLSERVQKLEIEHWWHTIRAWDATENRSAQSGDRLTAPWLMKELTRSFKGEDTVFVTDVGQNQMWAALHLEVDAPRHHLTSGGCGTMGFGVPAALGAKISRPEAQVVQICGDGGFKMTGMEMYTALRESAPFITVVINNSCLGMVRQWQQVFYDKRYSSTILTPFNFVGFAKACGADGATVTTCAEFTAALAKARKQGKNFLIEA
;
A
#
# COMPACT_ATOMS: atom_id res chain seq x y z
N GLY A 1 -10.78 15.36 5.69
CA GLY A 1 -10.60 14.60 4.48
C GLY A 1 -11.07 13.15 4.53
N SER A 2 -11.86 12.75 5.55
CA SER A 2 -12.40 11.38 5.64
C SER A 2 -13.79 11.32 5.00
N ARG A 3 -13.96 10.45 4.01
CA ARG A 3 -15.28 10.25 3.38
C ARG A 3 -16.22 9.33 4.17
N PHE A 4 -15.77 8.74 5.26
CA PHE A 4 -16.55 7.78 6.07
C PHE A 4 -17.24 6.71 5.22
N SER A 5 -16.51 6.16 4.23
CA SER A 5 -17.04 5.11 3.37
C SER A 5 -17.33 3.82 4.14
N GLU A 6 -18.13 2.93 3.58
CA GLU A 6 -18.47 1.65 4.19
C GLU A 6 -17.26 0.81 4.62
N ARG A 7 -16.14 0.92 3.90
CA ARG A 7 -14.88 0.21 4.24
C ARG A 7 -14.26 0.72 5.53
N VAL A 8 -14.52 1.98 5.90
CA VAL A 8 -14.05 2.59 7.14
C VAL A 8 -15.05 2.36 8.27
N THR A 9 -16.34 2.53 7.97
CA THR A 9 -17.39 2.55 9.01
C THR A 9 -18.01 1.17 9.24
N GLY A 10 -18.05 0.31 8.22
CA GLY A 10 -18.95 -0.85 8.24
C GLY A 10 -20.40 -0.39 8.46
N ASP A 11 -21.05 -0.90 9.49
CA ASP A 11 -22.35 -0.39 9.94
C ASP A 11 -22.19 1.02 10.52
N ARG A 12 -22.71 2.01 9.84
CA ARG A 12 -22.61 3.44 10.20
C ARG A 12 -23.16 3.74 11.58
N ASN A 13 -24.30 3.15 11.95
CA ASN A 13 -24.93 3.38 13.24
C ASN A 13 -24.06 2.86 14.38
N ARG A 14 -23.49 1.67 14.20
CA ARG A 14 -22.56 1.09 15.16
C ARG A 14 -21.23 1.86 15.21
N TYR A 15 -20.75 2.35 14.07
CA TYR A 15 -19.52 3.16 13.99
C TYR A 15 -19.68 4.47 14.77
N VAL A 16 -20.76 5.21 14.53
CA VAL A 16 -21.05 6.46 15.25
C VAL A 16 -21.29 6.17 16.73
N GLY A 17 -22.22 5.28 17.04
CA GLY A 17 -22.53 4.89 18.40
C GLY A 17 -22.69 6.10 19.33
N LYS A 18 -21.85 6.17 20.38
CA LYS A 18 -21.79 7.29 21.33
C LYS A 18 -20.68 8.30 21.03
N LYS A 19 -20.05 8.24 19.85
CA LYS A 19 -18.93 9.13 19.51
C LYS A 19 -19.43 10.50 19.09
N THR A 20 -18.68 11.52 19.46
CA THR A 20 -18.82 12.87 18.91
C THR A 20 -17.93 12.97 17.68
N ILE A 21 -18.50 13.19 16.50
CA ILE A 21 -17.76 13.27 15.25
C ILE A 21 -17.46 14.73 14.92
N ILE A 22 -16.17 15.05 14.76
CA ILE A 22 -15.70 16.32 14.23
C ILE A 22 -15.08 16.02 12.86
N GLN A 23 -15.59 16.62 11.80
CA GLN A 23 -15.10 16.40 10.45
C GLN A 23 -14.36 17.62 9.95
N LEU A 24 -13.09 17.44 9.57
CA LEU A 24 -12.29 18.45 8.87
C LEU A 24 -12.23 18.06 7.40
N ASP A 25 -12.74 18.91 6.53
CA ASP A 25 -12.72 18.67 5.08
C ASP A 25 -12.62 20.00 4.33
N ILE A 26 -11.97 19.97 3.17
CA ILE A 26 -11.90 21.13 2.28
C ILE A 26 -13.17 21.24 1.43
N ASP A 27 -13.83 20.09 1.18
CA ASP A 27 -15.05 20.04 0.37
C ASP A 27 -16.30 20.03 1.29
N PRO A 28 -17.11 21.09 1.28
CA PRO A 28 -18.33 21.15 2.07
C PRO A 28 -19.35 20.06 1.67
N SER A 29 -19.30 19.51 0.45
CA SER A 29 -20.22 18.46 0.02
C SER A 29 -19.94 17.09 0.63
N GLU A 30 -18.78 16.88 1.24
CA GLU A 30 -18.43 15.67 1.98
C GLU A 30 -18.90 15.68 3.43
N VAL A 31 -19.28 16.88 3.95
CA VAL A 31 -19.80 17.02 5.31
C VAL A 31 -21.20 16.42 5.40
N ASP A 32 -21.45 15.66 6.47
CA ASP A 32 -22.75 14.99 6.75
C ASP A 32 -23.24 14.00 5.68
N LYS A 33 -22.43 13.72 4.68
CA LYS A 33 -22.79 12.85 3.55
C LYS A 33 -23.00 11.39 3.96
N ASN A 34 -22.14 10.85 4.78
CA ASN A 34 -22.19 9.45 5.21
C ASN A 34 -22.40 9.28 6.71
N VAL A 35 -21.95 10.23 7.50
CA VAL A 35 -22.03 10.24 8.97
C VAL A 35 -22.37 11.66 9.40
N MET A 36 -23.37 11.81 10.24
CA MET A 36 -23.73 13.12 10.82
C MET A 36 -22.61 13.60 11.76
N THR A 37 -22.17 14.82 11.55
CA THR A 37 -21.10 15.44 12.34
C THR A 37 -21.69 16.38 13.41
N ALA A 38 -21.07 16.36 14.58
CA ALA A 38 -21.42 17.33 15.64
C ALA A 38 -20.80 18.71 15.35
N LEU A 39 -19.64 18.73 14.67
CA LEU A 39 -18.95 19.96 14.30
C LEU A 39 -18.22 19.77 12.96
N PRO A 40 -18.66 20.43 11.89
CA PRO A 40 -17.90 20.51 10.64
C PRO A 40 -16.87 21.65 10.69
N LEU A 41 -15.65 21.37 10.24
CA LEU A 41 -14.59 22.35 10.06
C LEU A 41 -14.21 22.36 8.57
N VAL A 42 -14.90 23.17 7.79
CA VAL A 42 -14.68 23.30 6.35
C VAL A 42 -13.52 24.23 6.07
N GLY A 43 -12.57 23.81 5.25
CA GLY A 43 -11.40 24.60 4.84
C GLY A 43 -10.10 23.80 4.84
N ASP A 44 -9.00 24.51 4.64
CA ASP A 44 -7.66 23.91 4.61
C ASP A 44 -7.32 23.21 5.93
N MET A 45 -6.80 21.98 5.81
CA MET A 45 -6.49 21.13 6.95
C MET A 45 -5.41 21.75 7.84
N LYS A 46 -4.38 22.34 7.26
CA LYS A 46 -3.29 22.95 8.02
C LYS A 46 -3.78 24.15 8.82
N GLU A 47 -4.57 25.01 8.21
CA GLU A 47 -5.15 26.18 8.91
C GLU A 47 -6.07 25.74 10.04
N ASN A 48 -6.97 24.81 9.79
CA ASN A 48 -7.90 24.31 10.80
C ASN A 48 -7.18 23.63 11.97
N LEU A 49 -6.17 22.79 11.68
CA LEU A 49 -5.38 22.12 12.73
C LEU A 49 -4.53 23.11 13.53
N THR A 50 -3.95 24.12 12.89
CA THR A 50 -3.21 25.17 13.59
C THR A 50 -4.12 25.90 14.59
N LYS A 51 -5.28 26.39 14.14
CA LYS A 51 -6.26 27.05 15.01
C LYS A 51 -6.79 26.15 16.14
N LEU A 52 -6.94 24.86 15.86
CA LEU A 52 -7.38 23.89 16.86
C LEU A 52 -6.28 23.65 17.90
N SER A 53 -5.03 23.49 17.48
CA SER A 53 -3.91 23.22 18.38
C SER A 53 -3.65 24.35 19.39
N GLU A 54 -3.97 25.60 19.02
CA GLU A 54 -3.87 26.76 19.91
C GLU A 54 -4.93 26.73 21.03
N ARG A 55 -6.00 25.96 20.86
CA ARG A 55 -7.14 25.89 21.78
C ARG A 55 -7.20 24.62 22.61
N VAL A 56 -6.47 23.59 22.21
CA VAL A 56 -6.45 22.29 22.90
C VAL A 56 -5.34 22.30 23.96
N GLN A 57 -5.69 21.92 25.17
CA GLN A 57 -4.70 21.73 26.24
C GLN A 57 -3.99 20.37 26.09
N LYS A 58 -2.75 20.29 26.55
CA LYS A 58 -2.04 19.02 26.64
C LYS A 58 -2.78 18.09 27.61
N LEU A 59 -3.07 16.89 27.14
CA LEU A 59 -3.74 15.85 27.93
C LEU A 59 -2.74 14.80 28.41
N GLU A 60 -2.94 14.32 29.63
CA GLU A 60 -2.22 13.16 30.16
C GLU A 60 -2.91 11.88 29.68
N ILE A 61 -2.40 11.30 28.59
CA ILE A 61 -3.00 10.14 27.89
C ILE A 61 -2.10 8.91 27.85
N GLU A 62 -1.14 8.80 28.78
CA GLU A 62 -0.20 7.66 28.81
C GLU A 62 -0.91 6.30 28.88
N HIS A 63 -2.03 6.19 29.61
CA HIS A 63 -2.81 4.96 29.67
C HIS A 63 -3.37 4.54 28.30
N TRP A 64 -3.74 5.50 27.44
CA TRP A 64 -4.15 5.23 26.06
C TRP A 64 -2.99 4.73 25.21
N TRP A 65 -1.84 5.37 25.31
CA TRP A 65 -0.64 4.92 24.60
C TRP A 65 -0.24 3.50 25.02
N HIS A 66 -0.33 3.19 26.31
CA HIS A 66 -0.06 1.82 26.79
C HIS A 66 -1.03 0.81 26.16
N THR A 67 -2.32 1.14 26.10
CA THR A 67 -3.36 0.29 25.48
C THR A 67 -3.09 0.08 23.99
N ILE A 68 -2.81 1.16 23.24
CA ILE A 68 -2.51 1.09 21.80
C ILE A 68 -1.26 0.23 21.54
N ARG A 69 -0.19 0.43 22.29
CA ARG A 69 1.03 -0.37 22.18
C ARG A 69 0.80 -1.86 22.49
N ALA A 70 -0.08 -2.16 23.42
CA ALA A 70 -0.44 -3.55 23.73
C ALA A 70 -1.19 -4.23 22.57
N TRP A 71 -2.10 -3.52 21.92
CA TRP A 71 -2.79 -4.01 20.72
C TRP A 71 -1.82 -4.22 19.57
N ASP A 72 -0.96 -3.26 19.29
CA ASP A 72 0.08 -3.30 18.27
C ASP A 72 1.01 -4.52 18.45
N ALA A 73 1.44 -4.77 19.69
CA ALA A 73 2.27 -5.93 20.01
C ALA A 73 1.53 -7.26 19.76
N THR A 74 0.21 -7.30 19.90
CA THR A 74 -0.61 -8.50 19.65
C THR A 74 -0.74 -8.77 18.13
N GLU A 75 -1.01 -7.74 17.35
CA GLU A 75 -1.11 -7.86 15.89
C GLU A 75 0.24 -8.22 15.24
N ASN A 76 1.32 -7.65 15.74
CA ASN A 76 2.66 -7.91 15.22
C ASN A 76 3.13 -9.37 15.40
N ARG A 77 2.61 -10.11 16.39
CA ARG A 77 2.92 -11.54 16.56
C ARG A 77 2.38 -12.42 15.43
N SER A 78 1.28 -12.05 14.80
CA SER A 78 0.66 -12.81 13.71
C SER A 78 1.45 -12.78 12.40
N ALA A 79 2.41 -11.87 12.27
CA ALA A 79 3.23 -11.71 11.06
C ALA A 79 4.48 -12.60 11.03
N GLN A 80 4.78 -13.33 12.09
CA GLN A 80 5.91 -14.27 12.14
C GLN A 80 5.50 -15.63 11.57
N SER A 81 6.13 -16.06 10.49
CA SER A 81 5.80 -17.29 9.77
C SER A 81 6.99 -18.22 9.51
N GLY A 82 8.02 -18.17 10.37
CA GLY A 82 9.25 -18.94 10.11
C GLY A 82 9.95 -18.47 8.83
N ASP A 83 10.44 -19.41 8.01
CA ASP A 83 11.12 -19.10 6.71
C ASP A 83 10.13 -18.92 5.55
N ARG A 84 8.84 -19.03 5.80
CA ARG A 84 7.82 -18.89 4.76
C ARG A 84 7.65 -17.43 4.36
N LEU A 85 7.78 -17.15 3.06
CA LEU A 85 7.49 -15.84 2.49
C LEU A 85 5.99 -15.53 2.56
N THR A 86 5.64 -14.46 3.27
CA THR A 86 4.26 -13.97 3.40
C THR A 86 4.20 -12.48 3.11
N ALA A 87 3.04 -11.99 2.65
CA ALA A 87 2.89 -10.57 2.36
C ALA A 87 3.14 -9.65 3.57
N PRO A 88 2.67 -9.94 4.80
CA PRO A 88 3.04 -9.17 5.99
C PRO A 88 4.55 -9.12 6.25
N TRP A 89 5.24 -10.25 6.14
CA TRP A 89 6.69 -10.30 6.31
C TRP A 89 7.40 -9.48 5.24
N LEU A 90 6.96 -9.60 3.99
CA LEU A 90 7.52 -8.86 2.86
C LEU A 90 7.43 -7.35 3.06
N MET A 91 6.28 -6.83 3.53
CA MET A 91 6.10 -5.40 3.80
C MET A 91 7.03 -4.92 4.91
N LYS A 92 7.20 -5.69 5.98
CA LYS A 92 8.13 -5.37 7.06
C LYS A 92 9.59 -5.42 6.60
N GLU A 93 9.95 -6.38 5.76
CA GLU A 93 11.30 -6.46 5.19
C GLU A 93 11.60 -5.27 4.28
N LEU A 94 10.64 -4.82 3.47
CA LEU A 94 10.77 -3.60 2.68
C LEU A 94 10.95 -2.38 3.58
N THR A 95 10.10 -2.20 4.61
CA THR A 95 10.27 -1.14 5.61
C THR A 95 11.68 -1.14 6.19
N ARG A 96 12.14 -2.31 6.67
CA ARG A 96 13.45 -2.46 7.30
C ARG A 96 14.59 -2.14 6.34
N SER A 97 14.49 -2.61 5.09
CA SER A 97 15.56 -2.49 4.09
C SER A 97 15.75 -1.06 3.57
N PHE A 98 14.73 -0.23 3.64
CA PHE A 98 14.77 1.16 3.17
C PHE A 98 14.63 2.19 4.30
N LYS A 99 14.74 1.76 5.54
CA LYS A 99 14.62 2.65 6.69
C LYS A 99 15.66 3.77 6.67
N GLY A 100 15.19 5.00 6.79
CA GLY A 100 16.05 6.20 6.79
C GLY A 100 16.53 6.65 5.40
N GLU A 101 16.05 6.01 4.33
CA GLU A 101 16.35 6.41 2.95
C GLU A 101 15.18 7.18 2.34
N ASP A 102 15.48 8.07 1.40
CA ASP A 102 14.46 8.73 0.59
C ASP A 102 13.83 7.70 -0.37
N THR A 103 12.73 7.09 0.06
CA THR A 103 12.10 5.98 -0.66
C THR A 103 10.62 6.24 -0.91
N VAL A 104 10.21 6.08 -2.15
CA VAL A 104 8.80 6.14 -2.56
C VAL A 104 8.30 4.71 -2.80
N PHE A 105 7.36 4.29 -2.00
CA PHE A 105 6.62 3.04 -2.20
C PHE A 105 5.38 3.30 -3.06
N VAL A 106 5.19 2.48 -4.08
CA VAL A 106 4.03 2.59 -4.97
C VAL A 106 3.28 1.27 -4.96
N THR A 107 2.01 1.28 -4.54
CA THR A 107 1.19 0.07 -4.56
C THR A 107 0.20 0.07 -5.72
N ASP A 108 0.03 -1.09 -6.33
CA ASP A 108 -1.10 -1.35 -7.21
C ASP A 108 -2.35 -1.65 -6.37
N VAL A 109 -3.45 -2.01 -7.00
CA VAL A 109 -4.73 -2.26 -6.35
C VAL A 109 -4.95 -3.75 -6.09
N GLY A 110 -5.55 -4.06 -4.94
CA GLY A 110 -5.88 -5.41 -4.52
C GLY A 110 -5.32 -5.76 -3.15
N GLN A 111 -5.09 -7.04 -2.88
CA GLN A 111 -4.57 -7.48 -1.58
C GLN A 111 -3.18 -6.89 -1.27
N ASN A 112 -2.34 -6.66 -2.27
CA ASN A 112 -1.05 -5.99 -2.09
C ASN A 112 -1.19 -4.61 -1.42
N GLN A 113 -2.20 -3.83 -1.84
CA GLN A 113 -2.52 -2.52 -1.27
C GLN A 113 -2.98 -2.64 0.19
N MET A 114 -3.80 -3.67 0.50
CA MET A 114 -4.27 -3.91 1.87
C MET A 114 -3.10 -4.30 2.78
N TRP A 115 -2.23 -5.19 2.35
CA TRP A 115 -1.04 -5.59 3.11
C TRP A 115 -0.07 -4.44 3.33
N ALA A 116 0.13 -3.58 2.32
CA ALA A 116 0.94 -2.38 2.47
C ALA A 116 0.32 -1.41 3.49
N ALA A 117 -0.99 -1.16 3.42
CA ALA A 117 -1.67 -0.29 4.38
C ALA A 117 -1.58 -0.78 5.84
N LEU A 118 -1.48 -2.11 6.05
CA LEU A 118 -1.41 -2.71 7.38
C LEU A 118 0.01 -2.87 7.93
N HIS A 119 1.02 -3.04 7.07
CA HIS A 119 2.34 -3.51 7.51
C HIS A 119 3.53 -2.75 6.94
N LEU A 120 3.32 -1.84 5.99
CA LEU A 120 4.38 -1.00 5.44
C LEU A 120 4.44 0.31 6.24
N GLU A 121 5.57 0.60 6.85
CA GLU A 121 5.81 1.87 7.54
C GLU A 121 6.38 2.88 6.56
N VAL A 122 5.85 4.10 6.59
CA VAL A 122 6.25 5.20 5.71
C VAL A 122 6.45 6.45 6.56
N ASP A 123 7.66 6.97 6.56
CA ASP A 123 8.09 8.01 7.50
C ASP A 123 7.82 9.44 7.04
N ALA A 124 7.46 9.65 5.76
CA ALA A 124 7.30 11.00 5.23
C ALA A 124 6.09 11.13 4.28
N PRO A 125 5.49 12.32 4.21
CA PRO A 125 4.41 12.60 3.26
C PRO A 125 4.85 12.36 1.81
N ARG A 126 3.92 11.84 0.98
CA ARG A 126 4.14 11.52 -0.45
C ARG A 126 5.19 10.43 -0.71
N HIS A 127 5.56 9.65 0.30
CA HIS A 127 6.41 8.48 0.15
C HIS A 127 5.61 7.19 -0.06
N HIS A 128 4.29 7.24 -0.02
CA HIS A 128 3.39 6.15 -0.42
C HIS A 128 2.37 6.66 -1.46
N LEU A 129 2.45 6.10 -2.65
CA LEU A 129 1.53 6.38 -3.76
C LEU A 129 0.63 5.19 -3.99
N THR A 130 -0.67 5.43 -4.05
CA THR A 130 -1.67 4.37 -4.22
C THR A 130 -2.94 4.93 -4.86
N SER A 131 -3.62 4.12 -5.66
CA SER A 131 -4.94 4.46 -6.21
C SER A 131 -6.02 4.26 -5.13
N GLY A 132 -6.04 5.14 -4.12
CA GLY A 132 -6.95 5.03 -2.97
C GLY A 132 -8.39 5.50 -3.25
N GLY A 133 -8.60 6.29 -4.29
CA GLY A 133 -9.92 6.78 -4.69
C GLY A 133 -10.64 5.81 -5.62
N CYS A 134 -10.22 5.74 -6.87
CA CYS A 134 -10.86 4.91 -7.90
C CYS A 134 -10.49 3.42 -7.82
N GLY A 135 -9.37 3.08 -7.18
CA GLY A 135 -8.93 1.69 -7.09
C GLY A 135 -8.61 1.08 -8.45
N THR A 136 -7.85 1.81 -9.28
CA THR A 136 -7.55 1.42 -10.65
C THR A 136 -6.41 0.40 -10.68
N MET A 137 -6.69 -0.85 -11.03
CA MET A 137 -5.66 -1.86 -11.27
C MET A 137 -4.77 -1.45 -12.45
N GLY A 138 -3.48 -1.76 -12.35
CA GLY A 138 -2.47 -1.32 -13.34
C GLY A 138 -1.90 0.08 -13.03
N PHE A 139 -2.32 0.74 -11.97
CA PHE A 139 -1.77 2.02 -11.53
C PHE A 139 -0.28 1.92 -11.15
N GLY A 140 0.14 0.79 -10.58
CA GLY A 140 1.42 0.67 -9.88
C GLY A 140 2.64 0.95 -10.74
N VAL A 141 2.80 0.27 -11.88
CA VAL A 141 4.00 0.39 -12.74
C VAL A 141 4.14 1.80 -13.32
N PRO A 142 3.12 2.39 -13.99
CA PRO A 142 3.24 3.75 -14.52
C PRO A 142 3.40 4.80 -13.43
N ALA A 143 2.81 4.63 -12.27
CA ALA A 143 3.00 5.54 -11.14
C ALA A 143 4.42 5.47 -10.56
N ALA A 144 5.04 4.28 -10.52
CA ALA A 144 6.44 4.12 -10.12
C ALA A 144 7.39 4.80 -11.11
N LEU A 145 7.13 4.68 -12.41
CA LEU A 145 7.85 5.40 -13.45
C LEU A 145 7.74 6.92 -13.23
N GLY A 146 6.52 7.43 -13.05
CA GLY A 146 6.28 8.85 -12.79
C GLY A 146 6.96 9.34 -11.50
N ALA A 147 6.95 8.53 -10.43
CA ALA A 147 7.65 8.83 -9.19
C ALA A 147 9.16 8.93 -9.39
N LYS A 148 9.75 8.01 -10.15
CA LYS A 148 11.19 8.01 -10.43
C LYS A 148 11.62 9.17 -11.31
N ILE A 149 10.81 9.55 -12.31
CA ILE A 149 11.07 10.72 -13.16
C ILE A 149 10.98 12.01 -12.33
N SER A 150 9.99 12.13 -11.46
CA SER A 150 9.80 13.33 -10.64
C SER A 150 10.78 13.46 -9.48
N ARG A 151 11.35 12.33 -9.01
CA ARG A 151 12.35 12.27 -7.93
C ARG A 151 13.50 11.33 -8.32
N PRO A 152 14.41 11.78 -9.21
CA PRO A 152 15.47 10.93 -9.77
C PRO A 152 16.39 10.30 -8.74
N GLU A 153 16.64 10.97 -7.62
CA GLU A 153 17.54 10.49 -6.55
C GLU A 153 16.85 9.53 -5.58
N ALA A 154 15.52 9.55 -5.48
CA ALA A 154 14.81 8.69 -4.57
C ALA A 154 14.87 7.22 -5.00
N GLN A 155 14.87 6.31 -4.02
CA GLN A 155 14.55 4.92 -4.28
C GLN A 155 13.07 4.79 -4.59
N VAL A 156 12.72 4.00 -5.60
CA VAL A 156 11.31 3.74 -5.91
C VAL A 156 11.08 2.23 -5.88
N VAL A 157 10.12 1.80 -5.08
CA VAL A 157 9.72 0.40 -4.93
C VAL A 157 8.25 0.26 -5.27
N GLN A 158 7.97 -0.41 -6.37
CA GLN A 158 6.62 -0.73 -6.81
C GLN A 158 6.21 -2.10 -6.29
N ILE A 159 5.02 -2.21 -5.70
CA ILE A 159 4.45 -3.43 -5.13
C ILE A 159 3.11 -3.69 -5.81
N CYS A 160 2.95 -4.84 -6.43
CA CYS A 160 1.72 -5.20 -7.13
C CYS A 160 1.35 -6.67 -6.95
N GLY A 161 0.12 -7.00 -7.26
CA GLY A 161 -0.28 -8.36 -7.54
C GLY A 161 0.02 -8.74 -9.00
N ASP A 162 0.06 -10.03 -9.27
CA ASP A 162 0.25 -10.61 -10.60
C ASP A 162 -0.78 -10.13 -11.63
N GLY A 163 -2.04 -9.92 -11.21
CA GLY A 163 -3.09 -9.37 -12.08
C GLY A 163 -2.87 -7.91 -12.47
N GLY A 164 -2.51 -7.06 -11.51
CA GLY A 164 -2.25 -5.63 -11.74
C GLY A 164 -1.03 -5.42 -12.64
N PHE A 165 0.05 -6.16 -12.39
CA PHE A 165 1.25 -6.10 -13.22
C PHE A 165 0.96 -6.40 -14.69
N LYS A 166 0.17 -7.44 -14.98
CA LYS A 166 -0.17 -7.85 -16.36
C LYS A 166 -0.88 -6.75 -17.16
N MET A 167 -1.51 -5.78 -16.51
CA MET A 167 -2.22 -4.71 -17.19
C MET A 167 -1.29 -3.65 -17.80
N THR A 168 -0.22 -3.30 -17.11
CA THR A 168 0.65 -2.17 -17.46
C THR A 168 2.15 -2.48 -17.36
N GLY A 169 2.52 -3.72 -17.20
CA GLY A 169 3.91 -4.15 -17.07
C GLY A 169 4.82 -3.70 -18.21
N MET A 170 4.27 -3.43 -19.41
CA MET A 170 5.01 -2.89 -20.56
C MET A 170 5.68 -1.54 -20.26
N GLU A 171 5.21 -0.79 -19.27
CA GLU A 171 5.84 0.48 -18.87
C GLU A 171 7.24 0.28 -18.25
N MET A 172 7.65 -0.95 -17.94
CA MET A 172 9.04 -1.26 -17.63
C MET A 172 9.99 -0.96 -18.82
N TYR A 173 9.51 -1.13 -20.06
CA TYR A 173 10.26 -0.74 -21.24
C TYR A 173 10.36 0.80 -21.36
N THR A 174 9.29 1.51 -21.04
CA THR A 174 9.31 2.98 -20.95
C THR A 174 10.32 3.45 -19.90
N ALA A 175 10.33 2.78 -18.73
CA ALA A 175 11.29 3.09 -17.67
C ALA A 175 12.76 2.87 -18.10
N LEU A 176 13.03 1.85 -18.90
CA LEU A 176 14.36 1.64 -19.50
C LEU A 176 14.73 2.81 -20.42
N ARG A 177 13.83 3.19 -21.33
CA ARG A 177 14.04 4.28 -22.29
C ARG A 177 14.30 5.62 -21.60
N GLU A 178 13.56 5.91 -20.54
CA GLU A 178 13.68 7.16 -19.77
C GLU A 178 14.81 7.11 -18.73
N SER A 179 15.58 6.03 -18.65
CA SER A 179 16.62 5.85 -17.62
C SER A 179 16.08 6.07 -16.19
N ALA A 180 14.87 5.61 -15.93
CA ALA A 180 14.14 5.77 -14.67
C ALA A 180 14.01 4.44 -13.91
N PRO A 181 15.09 3.90 -13.30
CA PRO A 181 15.09 2.59 -12.68
C PRO A 181 14.29 2.55 -11.38
N PHE A 182 13.51 1.48 -11.20
CA PHE A 182 12.82 1.16 -9.96
C PHE A 182 12.79 -0.35 -9.72
N ILE A 183 12.52 -0.73 -8.47
CA ILE A 183 12.36 -2.13 -8.07
C ILE A 183 10.88 -2.47 -8.12
N THR A 184 10.52 -3.55 -8.80
CA THR A 184 9.16 -4.10 -8.85
C THR A 184 9.08 -5.36 -8.01
N VAL A 185 8.15 -5.42 -7.08
CA VAL A 185 7.83 -6.63 -6.31
C VAL A 185 6.45 -7.11 -6.73
N VAL A 186 6.39 -8.26 -7.39
CA VAL A 186 5.14 -8.92 -7.79
C VAL A 186 4.79 -9.97 -6.75
N ILE A 187 3.72 -9.77 -6.00
CA ILE A 187 3.15 -10.78 -5.10
C ILE A 187 2.27 -11.69 -5.95
N ASN A 188 2.81 -12.85 -6.33
CA ASN A 188 2.16 -13.79 -7.23
C ASN A 188 1.39 -14.85 -6.45
N ASN A 189 0.07 -14.73 -6.40
CA ASN A 189 -0.82 -15.73 -5.83
C ASN A 189 -1.68 -16.44 -6.89
N SER A 190 -1.36 -16.23 -8.17
CA SER A 190 -2.05 -16.79 -9.35
C SER A 190 -3.54 -16.51 -9.38
N CYS A 191 -3.97 -15.40 -8.77
CA CYS A 191 -5.38 -15.00 -8.81
C CYS A 191 -5.60 -13.51 -8.57
N LEU A 192 -6.78 -13.02 -8.95
CA LEU A 192 -7.31 -11.73 -8.50
C LEU A 192 -7.72 -11.84 -7.04
N GLY A 193 -6.74 -11.74 -6.14
CA GLY A 193 -6.87 -12.15 -4.74
C GLY A 193 -8.01 -11.48 -3.98
N MET A 194 -8.22 -10.17 -4.16
CA MET A 194 -9.31 -9.45 -3.50
C MET A 194 -10.68 -9.91 -4.03
N VAL A 195 -10.84 -10.07 -5.35
CA VAL A 195 -12.09 -10.54 -5.94
C VAL A 195 -12.40 -11.97 -5.50
N ARG A 196 -11.39 -12.84 -5.49
CA ARG A 196 -11.52 -14.21 -4.99
C ARG A 196 -11.93 -14.24 -3.51
N GLN A 197 -11.37 -13.38 -2.69
CA GLN A 197 -11.74 -13.23 -1.27
C GLN A 197 -13.22 -12.84 -1.10
N TRP A 198 -13.71 -11.92 -1.91
CA TRP A 198 -15.12 -11.54 -1.90
C TRP A 198 -16.03 -12.69 -2.31
N GLN A 199 -15.65 -13.43 -3.35
CA GLN A 199 -16.39 -14.62 -3.77
C GLN A 199 -16.39 -15.71 -2.68
N GLN A 200 -15.30 -15.82 -1.94
CA GLN A 200 -15.20 -16.74 -0.80
C GLN A 200 -16.14 -16.35 0.35
N VAL A 201 -16.22 -15.06 0.68
CA VAL A 201 -16.95 -14.56 1.86
C VAL A 201 -18.43 -14.38 1.58
N PHE A 202 -18.80 -13.87 0.40
CA PHE A 202 -20.17 -13.44 0.11
C PHE A 202 -20.89 -14.31 -0.92
N TYR A 203 -20.18 -15.21 -1.61
CA TYR A 203 -20.74 -16.01 -2.71
C TYR A 203 -20.48 -17.50 -2.56
N ASP A 204 -20.42 -18.00 -1.35
CA ASP A 204 -20.30 -19.44 -1.02
C ASP A 204 -19.16 -20.15 -1.76
N LYS A 205 -18.01 -19.46 -1.93
CA LYS A 205 -16.82 -19.94 -2.67
C LYS A 205 -17.10 -20.26 -4.15
N ARG A 206 -18.13 -19.64 -4.74
CA ARG A 206 -18.42 -19.78 -6.17
C ARG A 206 -17.44 -18.89 -6.96
N TYR A 207 -16.26 -19.43 -7.22
CA TYR A 207 -15.19 -18.71 -7.90
C TYR A 207 -15.45 -18.62 -9.40
N SER A 208 -15.36 -17.42 -9.96
CA SER A 208 -15.49 -17.15 -11.39
C SER A 208 -14.49 -16.10 -11.83
N SER A 209 -13.76 -16.38 -12.90
CA SER A 209 -12.83 -15.45 -13.57
C SER A 209 -11.76 -14.84 -12.66
N THR A 210 -11.40 -15.51 -11.57
CA THR A 210 -10.42 -15.01 -10.59
C THR A 210 -9.09 -15.72 -10.63
N ILE A 211 -9.02 -16.91 -11.22
CA ILE A 211 -7.78 -17.67 -11.38
C ILE A 211 -7.05 -17.15 -12.61
N LEU A 212 -5.78 -16.84 -12.47
CA LEU A 212 -4.95 -16.32 -13.54
C LEU A 212 -4.07 -17.40 -14.16
N THR A 213 -3.91 -17.32 -15.46
CA THR A 213 -2.98 -18.18 -16.20
C THR A 213 -1.53 -17.90 -15.75
N PRO A 214 -0.69 -18.92 -15.57
CA PRO A 214 0.73 -18.75 -15.27
C PRO A 214 1.41 -17.78 -16.24
N PHE A 215 2.29 -16.94 -15.72
CA PHE A 215 3.02 -15.95 -16.49
C PHE A 215 4.48 -15.88 -16.03
N ASN A 216 5.39 -15.80 -16.97
CA ASN A 216 6.83 -15.70 -16.68
C ASN A 216 7.21 -14.22 -16.47
N PHE A 217 7.04 -13.72 -15.24
CA PHE A 217 7.32 -12.33 -14.88
C PHE A 217 8.80 -11.96 -15.08
N VAL A 218 9.71 -12.83 -14.67
CA VAL A 218 11.15 -12.59 -14.81
C VAL A 218 11.57 -12.61 -16.29
N GLY A 219 11.03 -13.52 -17.08
CA GLY A 219 11.27 -13.55 -18.53
C GLY A 219 10.77 -12.30 -19.23
N PHE A 220 9.59 -11.82 -18.84
CA PHE A 220 9.02 -10.57 -19.32
C PHE A 220 9.88 -9.36 -18.94
N ALA A 221 10.30 -9.26 -17.68
CA ALA A 221 11.17 -8.18 -17.22
C ALA A 221 12.48 -8.12 -18.03
N LYS A 222 13.10 -9.30 -18.30
CA LYS A 222 14.30 -9.40 -19.11
C LYS A 222 14.06 -8.97 -20.56
N ALA A 223 12.92 -9.31 -21.14
CA ALA A 223 12.53 -8.84 -22.48
C ALA A 223 12.36 -7.31 -22.54
N CYS A 224 11.97 -6.69 -21.43
CA CYS A 224 11.92 -5.23 -21.27
C CYS A 224 13.28 -4.60 -20.89
N GLY A 225 14.38 -5.35 -20.89
CA GLY A 225 15.72 -4.85 -20.54
C GLY A 225 16.00 -4.72 -19.04
N ALA A 226 15.11 -5.21 -18.19
CA ALA A 226 15.32 -5.30 -16.75
C ALA A 226 16.04 -6.61 -16.37
N ASP A 227 16.45 -6.75 -15.10
CA ASP A 227 16.81 -8.05 -14.51
C ASP A 227 15.70 -8.52 -13.56
N GLY A 228 15.80 -9.72 -13.02
CA GLY A 228 14.80 -10.19 -12.06
C GLY A 228 15.14 -11.54 -11.44
N ALA A 229 14.37 -11.88 -10.40
CA ALA A 229 14.45 -13.15 -9.69
C ALA A 229 13.06 -13.61 -9.26
N THR A 230 12.81 -14.91 -9.30
CA THR A 230 11.68 -15.56 -8.64
C THR A 230 12.17 -16.08 -7.30
N VAL A 231 11.44 -15.83 -6.24
CA VAL A 231 11.81 -16.17 -4.85
C VAL A 231 10.63 -16.84 -4.12
N THR A 232 10.94 -17.77 -3.25
CA THR A 232 9.94 -18.55 -2.50
C THR A 232 10.18 -18.51 -0.99
N THR A 233 11.36 -18.06 -0.56
CA THR A 233 11.76 -17.99 0.85
C THR A 233 12.13 -16.56 1.25
N CYS A 234 12.10 -16.29 2.54
CA CYS A 234 12.52 -15.00 3.11
C CYS A 234 13.99 -14.67 2.78
N ALA A 235 14.87 -15.67 2.86
CA ALA A 235 16.28 -15.51 2.54
C ALA A 235 16.52 -15.15 1.07
N GLU A 236 15.84 -15.84 0.15
CA GLU A 236 15.91 -15.54 -1.28
C GLU A 236 15.42 -14.13 -1.59
N PHE A 237 14.32 -13.69 -0.96
CA PHE A 237 13.80 -12.33 -1.14
C PHE A 237 14.82 -11.28 -0.69
N THR A 238 15.37 -11.44 0.51
CA THR A 238 16.39 -10.51 1.03
C THR A 238 17.61 -10.44 0.11
N ALA A 239 18.08 -11.56 -0.39
CA ALA A 239 19.21 -11.61 -1.34
C ALA A 239 18.87 -10.95 -2.69
N ALA A 240 17.68 -11.20 -3.23
CA ALA A 240 17.21 -10.58 -4.48
C ALA A 240 17.06 -9.07 -4.34
N LEU A 241 16.51 -8.59 -3.20
CA LEU A 241 16.37 -7.18 -2.91
C LEU A 241 17.74 -6.48 -2.79
N ALA A 242 18.69 -7.09 -2.10
CA ALA A 242 20.06 -6.58 -2.00
C ALA A 242 20.74 -6.50 -3.38
N LYS A 243 20.54 -7.50 -4.23
CA LYS A 243 21.02 -7.50 -5.61
C LYS A 243 20.40 -6.36 -6.43
N ALA A 244 19.06 -6.19 -6.36
CA ALA A 244 18.33 -5.14 -7.06
C ALA A 244 18.86 -3.74 -6.68
N ARG A 245 19.03 -3.49 -5.41
CA ARG A 245 19.56 -2.21 -4.88
C ARG A 245 20.99 -1.92 -5.37
N LYS A 246 21.84 -2.94 -5.39
CA LYS A 246 23.24 -2.80 -5.84
C LYS A 246 23.36 -2.53 -7.34
N GLN A 247 22.46 -3.07 -8.14
CA GLN A 247 22.54 -2.93 -9.60
C GLN A 247 22.11 -1.54 -10.11
N GLY A 248 21.26 -0.83 -9.39
CA GLY A 248 20.74 0.49 -9.82
C GLY A 248 20.00 0.47 -11.16
N LYS A 249 19.42 -0.69 -11.53
CA LYS A 249 18.66 -0.90 -12.76
C LYS A 249 17.24 -1.34 -12.44
N ASN A 250 16.35 -1.29 -13.44
CA ASN A 250 15.03 -1.90 -13.29
C ASN A 250 15.19 -3.39 -12.91
N PHE A 251 14.54 -3.79 -11.84
CA PHE A 251 14.63 -5.14 -11.31
C PHE A 251 13.26 -5.64 -10.84
N LEU A 252 12.88 -6.83 -11.26
CA LEU A 252 11.63 -7.45 -10.84
C LEU A 252 11.90 -8.64 -9.90
N ILE A 253 11.24 -8.64 -8.74
CA ILE A 253 11.21 -9.75 -7.79
C ILE A 253 9.81 -10.34 -7.81
N GLU A 254 9.68 -11.57 -8.29
CA GLU A 254 8.45 -12.37 -8.19
C GLU A 254 8.49 -13.19 -6.89
N ALA A 255 7.48 -12.96 -6.00
CA ALA A 255 7.42 -13.47 -4.64
C ALA A 255 6.09 -14.18 -4.34
#